data_280ca69135287b2fdd12eef83bf3c7d4
#
_entry.id   280ca69135287b2fdd12eef83bf3c7d4
#
_cell.length_a   1.000
_cell.length_b   1.000
_cell.length_c   1.000
_cell.angle_alpha   90.00
_cell.angle_beta   90.00
_cell.angle_gamma   90.00
#
_symmetry.space_group_name_H-M   'P 1'
#
loop_
_entity.id
_entity.type
_entity.pdbx_description
1 polymer ?
#
loop_
_entity_poly.entity_id
_entity_poly.type
_entity_poly.pdbx_seq_one_letter_code
_entity_poly.pdbx_strand_id
1 'polypeptide(L)'
;MAVNNITVSGRLAKELELRYTTSGKAVGNTTIAVDRKYAKDETDFFNVVIWGKSAENFANFTAKGSPVAFEGRLQSRSYENKQGQHVTVVEIVANDFTLFENREQTEQRRKGNPTQQSHNDPFTTGNEINIQDDDLPF
;
A
#
# COMPACT_ATOMS: atom_id res chain seq x y z
N MET A 1 -14.98 -2.82 -27.30
CA MET A 1 -15.67 -2.64 -26.05
C MET A 1 -15.07 -3.51 -24.98
N ALA A 2 -14.86 -3.01 -23.80
CA ALA A 2 -14.15 -3.75 -22.79
C ALA A 2 -14.60 -3.40 -21.41
N VAL A 3 -14.44 -4.35 -20.49
CA VAL A 3 -14.65 -4.11 -19.08
C VAL A 3 -13.31 -4.31 -18.40
N ASN A 4 -12.86 -3.34 -17.64
CA ASN A 4 -11.59 -3.44 -16.94
C ASN A 4 -11.77 -2.75 -15.60
N ASN A 5 -11.99 -3.51 -14.58
CA ASN A 5 -12.35 -2.97 -13.29
C ASN A 5 -11.81 -3.88 -12.20
N ILE A 6 -11.24 -3.31 -11.19
CA ILE A 6 -10.69 -4.09 -10.11
C ILE A 6 -10.87 -3.35 -8.79
N THR A 7 -11.12 -4.10 -7.75
CA THR A 7 -11.19 -3.58 -6.40
C THR A 7 -10.37 -4.51 -5.51
N VAL A 8 -9.44 -3.96 -4.76
CA VAL A 8 -8.63 -4.76 -3.85
C VAL A 8 -8.53 -4.03 -2.52
N SER A 9 -8.40 -4.77 -1.46
CA SER A 9 -8.14 -4.18 -0.16
C SER A 9 -7.03 -4.95 0.51
N GLY A 10 -6.28 -4.30 1.34
CA GLY A 10 -5.18 -4.92 2.05
C GLY A 10 -4.40 -3.87 2.79
N ARG A 11 -3.13 -4.12 3.00
CA ARG A 11 -2.29 -3.17 3.70
C ARG A 11 -1.15 -2.72 2.80
N LEU A 12 -0.73 -1.49 2.98
CA LEU A 12 0.38 -0.97 2.19
C LEU A 12 1.67 -1.66 2.60
N ALA A 13 2.36 -2.21 1.62
CA ALA A 13 3.63 -2.88 1.88
C ALA A 13 4.75 -1.86 1.97
N LYS A 14 4.55 -0.65 1.46
CA LYS A 14 5.52 0.42 1.55
C LYS A 14 4.80 1.75 1.47
N GLU A 15 5.49 2.83 1.79
CA GLU A 15 4.88 4.14 1.68
C GLU A 15 4.79 4.55 0.22
N LEU A 16 3.86 5.40 -0.09
CA LEU A 16 3.68 5.88 -1.45
C LEU A 16 4.89 6.73 -1.85
N GLU A 17 5.48 6.40 -2.97
CA GLU A 17 6.56 7.20 -3.53
C GLU A 17 5.94 8.21 -4.45
N LEU A 18 5.98 9.46 -4.08
CA LEU A 18 5.36 10.53 -4.86
C LEU A 18 6.39 11.21 -5.73
N ARG A 19 6.09 11.33 -6.99
CA ARG A 19 6.95 11.99 -7.95
C ARG A 19 6.14 12.93 -8.81
N TYR A 20 6.80 13.81 -9.52
CA TYR A 20 6.13 14.73 -10.41
C TYR A 20 6.72 14.57 -11.81
N THR A 21 5.85 14.54 -12.81
CA THR A 21 6.31 14.44 -14.19
C THR A 21 6.87 15.78 -14.62
N THR A 22 7.49 15.81 -15.79
CA THR A 22 8.04 17.05 -16.31
C THR A 22 6.95 18.10 -16.51
N SER A 23 5.72 17.69 -16.71
CA SER A 23 4.63 18.64 -16.86
C SER A 23 4.03 19.01 -15.50
N GLY A 24 4.60 18.53 -14.42
CA GLY A 24 4.12 18.92 -13.10
C GLY A 24 3.01 18.05 -12.53
N LYS A 25 2.71 16.95 -13.16
CA LYS A 25 1.64 16.10 -12.69
C LYS A 25 2.13 15.13 -11.65
N ALA A 26 1.41 14.99 -10.57
CA ALA A 26 1.81 14.07 -9.50
C ALA A 26 1.53 12.62 -9.89
N VAL A 27 2.41 11.74 -9.56
CA VAL A 27 2.19 10.31 -9.74
C VAL A 27 2.77 9.60 -8.52
N GLY A 28 1.99 8.72 -7.94
CA GLY A 28 2.42 7.95 -6.78
C GLY A 28 2.47 6.49 -7.08
N ASN A 29 3.45 5.82 -6.53
CA ASN A 29 3.61 4.38 -6.67
C ASN A 29 3.70 3.74 -5.31
N THR A 30 2.98 2.65 -5.13
CA THR A 30 3.08 1.89 -3.88
C THR A 30 2.79 0.42 -4.18
N THR A 31 2.82 -0.38 -3.17
CA THR A 31 2.52 -1.81 -3.30
C THR A 31 1.53 -2.17 -2.21
N ILE A 32 0.50 -2.90 -2.56
CA ILE A 32 -0.49 -3.35 -1.61
C ILE A 32 -0.31 -4.85 -1.40
N ALA A 33 -0.39 -5.26 -0.15
CA ALA A 33 -0.30 -6.66 0.22
C ALA A 33 -1.71 -7.16 0.46
N VAL A 34 -2.11 -8.18 -0.27
CA VAL A 34 -3.47 -8.71 -0.23
C VAL A 34 -3.39 -10.19 0.14
N ASP A 35 -3.99 -10.56 1.24
CA ASP A 35 -3.99 -11.94 1.66
C ASP A 35 -4.95 -12.73 0.79
N ARG A 36 -4.57 -13.93 0.46
CA ARG A 36 -5.47 -14.78 -0.31
C ARG A 36 -6.58 -15.26 0.58
N LYS A 37 -7.79 -15.21 0.04
CA LYS A 37 -8.97 -15.48 0.82
C LYS A 37 -9.00 -16.90 1.37
N TYR A 38 -8.49 -17.84 0.63
CA TYR A 38 -8.58 -19.23 1.01
C TYR A 38 -7.24 -19.87 1.32
N ALA A 39 -6.18 -19.10 1.39
CA ALA A 39 -4.87 -19.61 1.70
C ALA A 39 -4.20 -18.63 2.65
N LYS A 40 -4.44 -18.80 3.92
CA LYS A 40 -4.04 -17.82 4.91
C LYS A 40 -2.58 -17.50 4.98
N ASP A 41 -1.75 -18.40 4.54
CA ASP A 41 -0.33 -18.16 4.62
C ASP A 41 0.22 -17.48 3.39
N GLU A 42 -0.62 -17.16 2.43
CA GLU A 42 -0.14 -16.60 1.18
C GLU A 42 -0.65 -15.18 0.99
N THR A 43 0.26 -14.32 0.59
CA THR A 43 -0.06 -12.92 0.36
C THR A 43 0.44 -12.55 -1.02
N ASP A 44 -0.38 -11.86 -1.76
CA ASP A 44 0.01 -11.35 -3.07
C ASP A 44 0.35 -9.88 -2.94
N PHE A 45 1.32 -9.44 -3.73
CA PHE A 45 1.73 -8.05 -3.73
C PHE A 45 1.48 -7.44 -5.09
N PHE A 46 0.76 -6.35 -5.14
CA PHE A 46 0.41 -5.71 -6.41
C PHE A 46 0.91 -4.28 -6.42
N ASN A 47 1.46 -3.87 -7.54
CA ASN A 47 1.88 -2.50 -7.70
C ASN A 47 0.68 -1.63 -8.00
N VAL A 48 0.62 -0.46 -7.40
CA VAL A 48 -0.49 0.47 -7.56
C VAL A 48 0.06 1.83 -7.95
N VAL A 49 -0.57 2.44 -8.94
CA VAL A 49 -0.21 3.76 -9.41
C VAL A 49 -1.39 4.68 -9.20
N ILE A 50 -1.15 5.85 -8.63
CA ILE A 50 -2.19 6.84 -8.39
C ILE A 50 -1.73 8.15 -9.01
N TRP A 51 -2.59 8.81 -9.74
CA TRP A 51 -2.24 10.03 -10.46
C TRP A 51 -2.90 11.27 -9.84
N GLY A 52 -2.23 12.38 -9.94
CA GLY A 52 -2.81 13.67 -9.66
C GLY A 52 -3.00 13.97 -8.20
N LYS A 53 -4.00 14.79 -7.92
CA LYS A 53 -4.25 15.22 -6.57
C LYS A 53 -4.56 14.07 -5.64
N SER A 54 -5.13 13.01 -6.15
CA SER A 54 -5.39 11.82 -5.34
C SER A 54 -4.10 11.24 -4.81
N ALA A 55 -3.02 11.28 -5.60
CA ALA A 55 -1.75 10.76 -5.13
C ALA A 55 -1.22 11.61 -3.97
N GLU A 56 -1.35 12.92 -4.08
CA GLU A 56 -0.91 13.80 -3.02
C GLU A 56 -1.72 13.58 -1.75
N ASN A 57 -3.03 13.47 -1.89
CA ASN A 57 -3.88 13.22 -0.73
C ASN A 57 -3.57 11.87 -0.09
N PHE A 58 -3.37 10.87 -0.91
CA PHE A 58 -3.07 9.53 -0.39
C PHE A 58 -1.76 9.58 0.41
N ALA A 59 -0.76 10.26 -0.11
CA ALA A 59 0.52 10.35 0.57
C ALA A 59 0.38 11.02 1.93
N ASN A 60 -0.52 11.98 2.04
CA ASN A 60 -0.70 12.69 3.29
C ASN A 60 -1.44 11.91 4.35
N PHE A 61 -2.24 10.94 3.95
CA PHE A 61 -3.12 10.26 4.88
C PHE A 61 -2.78 8.80 5.11
N THR A 62 -1.68 8.32 4.56
CA THR A 62 -1.32 6.90 4.71
C THR A 62 0.14 6.74 5.07
N ALA A 63 0.47 5.55 5.52
CA ALA A 63 1.84 5.17 5.83
C ALA A 63 2.00 3.68 5.56
N LYS A 64 3.20 3.18 5.62
CA LYS A 64 3.41 1.75 5.47
C LYS A 64 2.56 1.01 6.48
N GLY A 65 1.88 0.00 6.04
CA GLY A 65 1.00 -0.81 6.90
C GLY A 65 -0.43 -0.31 6.98
N SER A 66 -0.75 0.84 6.42
CA SER A 66 -2.11 1.37 6.48
C SER A 66 -3.08 0.44 5.76
N PRO A 67 -4.23 0.15 6.34
CA PRO A 67 -5.23 -0.66 5.66
C PRO A 67 -6.02 0.21 4.71
N VAL A 68 -6.07 -0.17 3.46
CA VAL A 68 -6.68 0.64 2.41
C VAL A 68 -7.37 -0.25 1.40
N ALA A 69 -8.23 0.34 0.60
CA ALA A 69 -8.80 -0.33 -0.56
C ALA A 69 -8.62 0.58 -1.76
N PHE A 70 -8.40 -0.03 -2.91
CA PHE A 70 -8.28 0.71 -4.17
C PHE A 70 -9.32 0.22 -5.15
N GLU A 71 -9.85 1.15 -5.92
CA GLU A 71 -10.71 0.83 -7.04
C GLU A 71 -10.08 1.40 -8.28
N GLY A 72 -10.03 0.66 -9.34
CA GLY A 72 -9.44 1.14 -10.58
C GLY A 72 -9.46 0.11 -11.67
N ARG A 73 -8.42 0.10 -12.44
CA ARG A 73 -8.30 -0.83 -13.56
C ARG A 73 -6.91 -1.40 -13.60
N LEU A 74 -6.77 -2.50 -14.31
CA LEU A 74 -5.45 -3.09 -14.54
C LEU A 74 -4.85 -2.48 -15.79
N GLN A 75 -3.56 -2.30 -15.77
CA GLN A 75 -2.86 -1.78 -16.92
C GLN A 75 -1.53 -2.51 -17.04
N SER A 76 -1.15 -2.88 -18.23
CA SER A 76 0.15 -3.48 -18.44
C SER A 76 1.03 -2.47 -19.15
N ARG A 77 2.31 -2.54 -18.90
CA ARG A 77 3.28 -1.77 -19.65
C ARG A 77 4.54 -2.59 -19.79
N SER A 78 5.27 -2.27 -20.82
CA SER A 78 6.49 -3.00 -21.12
C SER A 78 7.64 -2.04 -21.10
N TYR A 79 8.79 -2.54 -20.71
CA TYR A 79 10.00 -1.74 -20.79
C TYR A 79 11.18 -2.69 -21.03
N GLU A 80 12.30 -2.11 -21.42
CA GLU A 80 13.46 -2.90 -21.67
C GLU A 80 14.38 -2.75 -20.47
N ASN A 81 14.81 -3.84 -19.89
CA ASN A 81 15.68 -3.75 -18.72
C ASN A 81 17.12 -3.55 -19.17
N LYS A 82 18.03 -3.51 -18.20
CA LYS A 82 19.41 -3.24 -18.49
C LYS A 82 20.08 -4.31 -19.33
N GLN A 83 19.52 -5.50 -19.33
CA GLN A 83 20.05 -6.58 -20.14
C GLN A 83 19.41 -6.66 -21.49
N GLY A 84 18.60 -5.70 -21.87
CA GLY A 84 17.95 -5.71 -23.16
C GLY A 84 16.74 -6.59 -23.26
N GLN A 85 16.24 -7.09 -22.16
CA GLN A 85 15.08 -7.95 -22.18
C GLN A 85 13.81 -7.14 -22.03
N HIS A 86 12.79 -7.56 -22.75
CA HIS A 86 11.47 -6.93 -22.59
C HIS A 86 10.83 -7.46 -21.34
N VAL A 87 10.41 -6.56 -20.49
CA VAL A 87 9.74 -6.91 -19.25
C VAL A 87 8.36 -6.30 -19.27
N THR A 88 7.34 -7.10 -19.02
CA THR A 88 5.96 -6.63 -18.95
C THR A 88 5.51 -6.66 -17.51
N VAL A 89 4.96 -5.57 -17.04
CA VAL A 89 4.43 -5.52 -15.68
C VAL A 89 2.96 -5.18 -15.74
N VAL A 90 2.19 -5.71 -14.82
CA VAL A 90 0.77 -5.42 -14.68
C VAL A 90 0.59 -4.68 -13.39
N GLU A 91 -0.08 -3.57 -13.44
CA GLU A 91 -0.26 -2.76 -12.25
C GLU A 91 -1.69 -2.26 -12.16
N ILE A 92 -2.09 -1.84 -10.99
CA ILE A 92 -3.40 -1.29 -10.75
C ILE A 92 -3.28 0.22 -10.89
N VAL A 93 -4.09 0.81 -11.76
CA VAL A 93 -4.17 2.26 -11.84
C VAL A 93 -5.40 2.64 -11.03
N ALA A 94 -5.19 3.22 -9.86
CA ALA A 94 -6.28 3.47 -8.94
C ALA A 94 -6.99 4.77 -9.30
N ASN A 95 -8.31 4.70 -9.41
CA ASN A 95 -9.12 5.88 -9.62
C ASN A 95 -9.60 6.43 -8.29
N ASP A 96 -9.69 5.58 -7.29
CA ASP A 96 -10.23 5.99 -6.01
C ASP A 96 -9.65 5.09 -4.92
N PHE A 97 -9.70 5.55 -3.69
CA PHE A 97 -9.23 4.74 -2.57
C PHE A 97 -10.10 5.00 -1.36
N THR A 98 -10.09 4.05 -0.45
CA THR A 98 -10.80 4.16 0.82
C THR A 98 -9.82 3.82 1.92
N LEU A 99 -9.81 4.63 2.96
CA LEU A 99 -8.93 4.43 4.10
C LEU A 99 -9.74 3.83 5.24
N PHE A 100 -9.16 2.84 5.91
CA PHE A 100 -9.86 2.14 6.98
C PHE A 100 -9.32 2.49 8.35
N GLU A 101 -8.49 3.51 8.45
CA GLU A 101 -8.06 3.97 9.76
C GLU A 101 -8.11 5.49 9.76
N ASN A 102 -8.16 6.08 10.94
CA ASN A 102 -8.26 7.51 11.02
C ASN A 102 -6.85 8.12 11.02
N ARG A 103 -6.81 9.44 11.01
CA ARG A 103 -5.57 10.16 10.91
C ARG A 103 -4.66 9.90 12.09
N GLU A 104 -5.25 9.81 13.25
CA GLU A 104 -4.47 9.58 14.45
C GLU A 104 -3.74 8.25 14.39
N GLN A 105 -4.41 7.21 13.93
CA GLN A 105 -3.79 5.91 13.81
C GLN A 105 -2.67 5.94 12.78
N THR A 106 -2.86 6.67 11.71
CA THR A 106 -1.83 6.79 10.69
C THR A 106 -0.60 7.51 11.24
N GLU A 107 -0.83 8.53 12.03
CA GLU A 107 0.28 9.27 12.60
C GLU A 107 1.06 8.42 13.58
N GLN A 108 0.39 7.58 14.31
CA GLN A 108 1.08 6.67 15.19
C GLN A 108 1.97 5.70 14.42
N ARG A 109 1.50 5.25 13.27
CA ARG A 109 2.35 4.40 12.45
C ARG A 109 3.57 5.13 11.96
N ARG A 110 3.41 6.40 11.63
CA ARG A 110 4.54 7.16 11.13
C ARG A 110 5.57 7.41 12.19
N LYS A 111 5.11 7.66 13.42
CA LYS A 111 6.02 7.90 14.44
C LYS A 111 6.73 6.66 14.72
N GLY A 112 6.20 5.64 14.38
CA GLY A 112 6.74 4.62 14.21
C GLY A 112 7.55 3.79 14.70
N ASN A 113 8.02 4.02 15.42
CA ASN A 113 8.80 3.24 15.87
C ASN A 113 8.27 2.72 17.01
N PRO A 114 7.29 2.27 16.95
CA PRO A 114 6.56 1.79 17.98
C PRO A 114 7.27 0.90 18.84
N THR A 115 8.28 0.48 18.41
CA THR A 115 8.91 -0.44 19.19
C THR A 115 9.17 0.05 20.48
N GLN A 116 9.49 1.21 20.61
CA GLN A 116 9.87 1.64 21.84
C GLN A 116 8.79 1.73 22.74
N GLN A 117 7.72 2.20 22.31
CA GLN A 117 6.70 2.39 23.24
C GLN A 117 6.24 1.12 23.75
N SER A 118 6.17 0.18 22.94
CA SER A 118 5.62 -1.02 23.41
C SER A 118 6.44 -1.59 24.50
N HIS A 119 7.67 -1.32 24.52
CA HIS A 119 8.45 -1.85 25.53
C HIS A 119 8.13 -1.32 26.84
N ASN A 120 7.73 -0.14 26.89
CA ASN A 120 7.54 0.47 28.15
C ASN A 120 6.21 0.17 28.74
N ASP A 121 5.37 -0.47 28.01
CA ASP A 121 4.06 -0.72 28.50
C ASP A 121 3.98 -2.13 29.00
N PRO A 122 3.91 -2.32 30.24
CA PRO A 122 3.89 -3.64 30.80
C PRO A 122 2.69 -4.41 30.38
N PHE A 123 1.67 -3.73 29.94
CA PHE A 123 0.54 -4.47 29.58
C PHE A 123 0.71 -5.04 28.25
N THR A 124 1.50 -4.46 27.46
CA THR A 124 1.61 -4.95 26.17
C THR A 124 2.55 -6.02 26.11
N THR A 125 3.25 -6.16 27.14
CA THR A 125 4.19 -7.07 27.03
C THR A 125 3.57 -8.30 26.77
N GLY A 126 3.15 -8.55 26.74
CA GLY A 126 2.57 -9.58 26.44
C GLY A 126 1.96 -9.57 25.31
N ASN A 127 1.82 -9.13 25.25
CA ASN A 127 1.22 -9.17 24.37
C ASN A 127 1.35 -8.83 23.32
N GLU A 128 1.81 -8.76 23.40
CA GLU A 128 1.70 -8.44 22.50
C GLU A 128 1.82 -8.35 21.76
N ILE A 129 2.24 -8.48 21.78
CA ILE A 129 2.18 -8.22 21.00
C ILE A 129 2.24 -8.26 20.27
N ASN A 130 2.49 -8.50 20.31
CA ASN A 130 2.36 -8.52 19.51
C ASN A 130 2.04 -8.57 18.83
N ILE A 131 1.81 -8.86 18.90
CA ILE A 131 1.29 -8.91 18.10
C ILE A 131 1.07 -8.49 17.37
N GLN A 132 0.92 -8.42 17.41
CA GLN A 132 0.41 -8.00 16.64
C GLN A 132 0.78 -7.80 15.68
N ASP A 133 1.56 -7.83 15.53
CA ASP A 133 1.74 -7.73 14.51
C ASP A 133 1.83 -8.49 13.99
N ASP A 134 2.06 -9.26 14.42
CA ASP A 134 1.89 -10.05 13.88
C ASP A 134 1.12 -10.23 13.56
N ASP A 135 0.83 -10.19 14.16
CA ASP A 135 -0.15 -10.29 13.89
C ASP A 135 -0.38 -9.59 12.96
N LEU A 136 0.31 -9.10 12.54
CA LEU A 136 0.10 -8.54 11.60
C LEU A 136 -0.11 -9.31 10.65
N PRO A 137 -0.50 -9.83 10.57
CA PRO A 137 -0.75 -10.73 9.84
C PRO A 137 -0.93 -10.54 8.60
N PHE A 138 -0.45 -10.58 7.85
CA PHE A 138 -0.80 -10.59 6.56
C PHE A 138 0.36 -10.84 5.71
#